data_584455d5fbb07a8333db18430d45099b
#
_entry.id   584455d5fbb07a8333db18430d45099b
#
_cell.length_a   1.000
_cell.length_b   1.000
_cell.length_c   1.000
_cell.angle_alpha   90.00
_cell.angle_beta   90.00
_cell.angle_gamma   90.00
#
_symmetry.space_group_name_H-M   'P 1'
#
loop_
_entity.id
_entity.type
_entity.pdbx_description
1 polymer ?
#
loop_
_entity_poly.entity_id
_entity_poly.type
_entity_poly.pdbx_seq_one_letter_code
_entity_poly.pdbx_strand_id
1 'polypeptide(L)'
;MNYKLMLRMLGRTLQVEVLCLLLPLLVALWYHEDPRPFLYTIVPVALLGFSLARIPSRDAFFSREGFTVVGLIWLAFSLFGALPFWFSGEFQSFADCLFEIVSGFTTSGGTVLADIEALPRGILFWRSFASWIGGMGVLLFTLAFLPRVGGRTQVLVHAEVPGPIFSKLVPKTVQSSQILYIMYFVLTGAEILAFLLAGLPLYDAVVTTFACVCTGGFSVMNLSIGAYSLPACEIIAIVFMLLGSLNFALFFLALTGRAKQVIKSDELQFFLLIVAGASLLIFWNILPLYDTAGHALRDAVFQVTSVISTSGFSTTDYNLWPPFAQTILVLLMFVGGCSGSTAGSIKCGRILLLLRSSTRSLLRLSHPRAVRVVKLDGKVVNEETLRTVSSFFLCFFALLGVGCLVVSLDGYSLTTSFTAALGCLSNVGPGLDLVGPMGNFGLLSGFNKVFLSLLMLIGRLEIFPILLLFLPSTWRRS
;
A
#
# COMPACT_ATOMS: atom_id res chain seq x y z
N MET A 1 -10.72 28.47 -2.29
CA MET A 1 -10.99 27.03 -2.46
C MET A 1 -12.36 26.81 -3.10
N ASN A 2 -12.45 25.90 -4.04
CA ASN A 2 -13.70 25.55 -4.73
C ASN A 2 -14.39 24.36 -4.03
N TYR A 3 -15.05 24.63 -2.89
CA TYR A 3 -15.74 23.61 -2.09
C TYR A 3 -16.80 22.83 -2.89
N LYS A 4 -17.50 23.50 -3.84
CA LYS A 4 -18.51 22.86 -4.69
C LYS A 4 -17.90 21.77 -5.56
N LEU A 5 -16.70 22.02 -6.12
CA LEU A 5 -15.99 21.05 -6.92
C LEU A 5 -15.48 19.87 -6.07
N MET A 6 -14.97 20.16 -4.87
CA MET A 6 -14.53 19.12 -3.92
C MET A 6 -15.69 18.18 -3.57
N LEU A 7 -16.85 18.72 -3.20
CA LEU A 7 -18.05 17.94 -2.86
C LEU A 7 -18.56 17.13 -4.07
N ARG A 8 -18.54 17.71 -5.27
CA ARG A 8 -18.94 17.00 -6.50
C ARG A 8 -18.00 15.82 -6.80
N MET A 9 -16.69 16.01 -6.62
CA MET A 9 -15.72 14.92 -6.80
C MET A 9 -15.91 13.82 -5.77
N LEU A 10 -16.08 14.21 -4.51
CA LEU A 10 -16.41 13.26 -3.44
C LEU A 10 -17.65 12.44 -3.80
N GLY A 11 -18.73 13.11 -4.24
CA GLY A 11 -19.95 12.42 -4.67
C GLY A 11 -19.72 11.42 -5.81
N ARG A 12 -18.90 11.76 -6.80
CA ARG A 12 -18.56 10.84 -7.90
C ARG A 12 -17.73 9.65 -7.42
N THR A 13 -16.81 9.88 -6.50
CA THR A 13 -15.99 8.78 -5.92
C THR A 13 -16.87 7.84 -5.09
N LEU A 14 -17.82 8.37 -4.30
CA LEU A 14 -18.79 7.55 -3.57
C LEU A 14 -19.69 6.71 -4.50
N GLN A 15 -20.06 7.23 -5.68
CA GLN A 15 -20.77 6.43 -6.69
C GLN A 15 -19.93 5.23 -7.18
N VAL A 16 -18.60 5.41 -7.32
CA VAL A 16 -17.71 4.32 -7.67
C VAL A 16 -17.63 3.30 -6.52
N GLU A 17 -17.55 3.76 -5.27
CA GLU A 17 -17.57 2.88 -4.10
C GLU A 17 -18.84 2.01 -4.05
N VAL A 18 -20.00 2.61 -4.32
CA VAL A 18 -21.27 1.87 -4.43
C VAL A 18 -21.20 0.77 -5.49
N LEU A 19 -20.62 1.06 -6.66
CA LEU A 19 -20.43 0.04 -7.71
C LEU A 19 -19.48 -1.07 -7.25
N CYS A 20 -18.42 -0.74 -6.51
CA CYS A 20 -17.50 -1.70 -5.95
C CYS A 20 -18.17 -2.60 -4.91
N LEU A 21 -19.08 -2.07 -4.07
CA LEU A 21 -19.82 -2.82 -3.07
C LEU A 21 -20.83 -3.83 -3.65
N LEU A 22 -21.20 -3.71 -4.92
CA LEU A 22 -22.05 -4.70 -5.58
C LEU A 22 -21.36 -6.05 -5.73
N LEU A 23 -20.01 -6.09 -5.90
CA LEU A 23 -19.30 -7.36 -6.05
C LEU A 23 -19.32 -8.21 -4.78
N PRO A 24 -18.92 -7.70 -3.58
CA PRO A 24 -19.05 -8.48 -2.35
C PRO A 24 -20.50 -8.81 -1.98
N LEU A 25 -21.49 -7.95 -2.33
CA LEU A 25 -22.90 -8.28 -2.22
C LEU A 25 -23.25 -9.52 -3.07
N LEU A 26 -22.80 -9.60 -4.31
CA LEU A 26 -23.02 -10.77 -5.17
C LEU A 26 -22.35 -12.03 -4.60
N VAL A 27 -21.15 -11.89 -4.03
CA VAL A 27 -20.46 -12.99 -3.34
C VAL A 27 -21.28 -13.49 -2.14
N ALA A 28 -21.76 -12.58 -1.28
CA ALA A 28 -22.60 -12.95 -0.14
C ALA A 28 -23.88 -13.70 -0.58
N LEU A 29 -24.55 -13.22 -1.64
CA LEU A 29 -25.71 -13.89 -2.22
C LEU A 29 -25.37 -15.27 -2.80
N TRP A 30 -24.22 -15.43 -3.45
CA TRP A 30 -23.75 -16.69 -4.02
C TRP A 30 -23.51 -17.77 -2.96
N TYR A 31 -22.97 -17.34 -1.80
CA TYR A 31 -22.70 -18.24 -0.68
C TYR A 31 -23.86 -18.33 0.32
N HIS A 32 -25.04 -17.76 0.00
CA HIS A 32 -26.24 -17.73 0.86
C HIS A 32 -26.00 -17.08 2.22
N GLU A 33 -25.11 -16.09 2.29
CA GLU A 33 -24.84 -15.30 3.49
C GLU A 33 -25.77 -14.09 3.57
N ASP A 34 -25.81 -13.42 4.73
CA ASP A 34 -26.66 -12.24 4.94
C ASP A 34 -26.22 -11.06 4.06
N PRO A 35 -27.05 -10.58 3.10
CA PRO A 35 -26.71 -9.46 2.25
C PRO A 35 -26.96 -8.09 2.91
N ARG A 36 -27.62 -8.04 4.08
CA ARG A 36 -28.04 -6.78 4.74
C ARG A 36 -26.88 -5.83 5.04
N PRO A 37 -25.69 -6.25 5.49
CA PRO A 37 -24.56 -5.35 5.72
C PRO A 37 -24.22 -4.49 4.50
N PHE A 38 -24.21 -5.11 3.32
CA PHE A 38 -23.94 -4.39 2.06
C PHE A 38 -25.11 -3.51 1.64
N LEU A 39 -26.37 -3.97 1.77
CA LEU A 39 -27.54 -3.19 1.40
C LEU A 39 -27.70 -1.94 2.27
N TYR A 40 -27.49 -2.07 3.60
CA TYR A 40 -27.53 -0.94 4.53
C TYR A 40 -26.44 0.08 4.28
N THR A 41 -25.34 -0.32 3.64
CA THR A 41 -24.27 0.59 3.22
C THR A 41 -24.55 1.21 1.86
N ILE A 42 -24.91 0.40 0.86
CA ILE A 42 -25.09 0.83 -0.53
C ILE A 42 -26.16 1.93 -0.65
N VAL A 43 -27.31 1.76 0.03
CA VAL A 43 -28.45 2.69 -0.10
C VAL A 43 -28.10 4.11 0.36
N PRO A 44 -27.62 4.36 1.60
CA PRO A 44 -27.30 5.70 2.06
C PRO A 44 -26.09 6.30 1.32
N VAL A 45 -25.06 5.50 1.00
CA VAL A 45 -23.89 5.98 0.26
C VAL A 45 -24.27 6.36 -1.18
N ALA A 46 -25.16 5.61 -1.83
CA ALA A 46 -25.68 5.96 -3.14
C ALA A 46 -26.45 7.29 -3.10
N LEU A 47 -27.39 7.45 -2.15
CA LEU A 47 -28.17 8.67 -1.99
C LEU A 47 -27.27 9.90 -1.78
N LEU A 48 -26.28 9.79 -0.91
CA LEU A 48 -25.29 10.82 -0.64
C LEU A 48 -24.43 11.10 -1.89
N GLY A 49 -23.91 10.06 -2.53
CA GLY A 49 -23.06 10.17 -3.72
C GLY A 49 -23.77 10.83 -4.88
N PHE A 50 -25.04 10.46 -5.15
CA PHE A 50 -25.84 11.09 -6.19
C PHE A 50 -26.19 12.55 -5.86
N SER A 51 -26.50 12.87 -4.60
CA SER A 51 -26.80 14.24 -4.16
C SER A 51 -25.59 15.16 -4.35
N LEU A 52 -24.42 14.73 -3.90
CA LEU A 52 -23.16 15.49 -4.00
C LEU A 52 -22.68 15.62 -5.47
N ALA A 53 -22.82 14.59 -6.29
CA ALA A 53 -22.39 14.60 -7.69
C ALA A 53 -23.18 15.59 -8.56
N ARG A 54 -24.41 15.96 -8.16
CA ARG A 54 -25.28 16.94 -8.85
C ARG A 54 -24.92 18.39 -8.56
N ILE A 55 -24.02 18.68 -7.60
CA ILE A 55 -23.66 20.06 -7.25
C ILE A 55 -22.99 20.73 -8.45
N PRO A 56 -23.54 21.86 -8.97
CA PRO A 56 -22.92 22.57 -10.08
C PRO A 56 -21.62 23.23 -9.65
N SER A 57 -20.54 22.99 -10.38
CA SER A 57 -19.22 23.55 -10.08
C SER A 57 -18.47 23.95 -11.35
N ARG A 58 -17.58 24.93 -11.26
CA ARG A 58 -16.61 25.26 -12.31
C ARG A 58 -15.45 24.28 -12.26
N ASP A 59 -15.00 23.77 -13.40
CA ASP A 59 -13.98 22.71 -13.50
C ASP A 59 -12.53 23.24 -13.39
N ALA A 60 -12.29 24.32 -12.62
CA ALA A 60 -10.97 24.89 -12.42
C ALA A 60 -10.36 24.44 -11.08
N PHE A 61 -9.25 23.72 -11.15
CA PHE A 61 -8.44 23.29 -10.00
C PHE A 61 -7.13 24.04 -9.90
N PHE A 62 -6.73 24.39 -8.67
CA PHE A 62 -5.34 24.69 -8.31
C PHE A 62 -4.68 23.45 -7.69
N SER A 63 -3.35 23.34 -7.77
CA SER A 63 -2.59 22.19 -7.21
C SER A 63 -2.91 21.92 -5.74
N ARG A 64 -3.05 22.98 -4.95
CA ARG A 64 -3.43 22.92 -3.53
C ARG A 64 -4.78 22.24 -3.30
N GLU A 65 -5.78 22.55 -4.13
CA GLU A 65 -7.12 21.95 -4.05
C GLU A 65 -7.09 20.47 -4.41
N GLY A 66 -6.23 20.08 -5.35
CA GLY A 66 -6.03 18.69 -5.74
C GLY A 66 -5.56 17.81 -4.58
N PHE A 67 -4.52 18.22 -3.87
CA PHE A 67 -4.02 17.49 -2.69
C PHE A 67 -5.07 17.36 -1.59
N THR A 68 -5.81 18.45 -1.31
CA THR A 68 -6.87 18.45 -0.29
C THR A 68 -8.02 17.50 -0.66
N VAL A 69 -8.42 17.49 -1.94
CA VAL A 69 -9.49 16.60 -2.44
C VAL A 69 -9.07 15.14 -2.32
N VAL A 70 -7.83 14.78 -2.67
CA VAL A 70 -7.32 13.42 -2.53
C VAL A 70 -7.42 12.94 -1.08
N GLY A 71 -6.91 13.72 -0.13
CA GLY A 71 -6.99 13.36 1.29
C GLY A 71 -8.43 13.19 1.80
N LEU A 72 -9.36 14.09 1.40
CA LEU A 72 -10.77 13.98 1.79
C LEU A 72 -11.46 12.76 1.16
N ILE A 73 -11.13 12.42 -0.09
CA ILE A 73 -11.66 11.24 -0.77
C ILE A 73 -11.22 9.97 -0.02
N TRP A 74 -9.95 9.85 0.34
CA TRP A 74 -9.45 8.70 1.07
C TRP A 74 -10.09 8.55 2.45
N LEU A 75 -10.27 9.66 3.18
CA LEU A 75 -10.98 9.65 4.47
C LEU A 75 -12.43 9.22 4.32
N ALA A 76 -13.15 9.75 3.32
CA ALA A 76 -14.55 9.39 3.09
C ALA A 76 -14.70 7.94 2.62
N PHE A 77 -13.88 7.50 1.70
CA PHE A 77 -13.85 6.11 1.23
C PHE A 77 -13.60 5.13 2.38
N SER A 78 -12.67 5.46 3.29
CA SER A 78 -12.43 4.66 4.49
C SER A 78 -13.62 4.66 5.44
N LEU A 79 -14.26 5.81 5.64
CA LEU A 79 -15.40 5.92 6.55
C LEU A 79 -16.61 5.10 6.06
N PHE A 80 -16.97 5.24 4.78
CA PHE A 80 -18.11 4.53 4.20
C PHE A 80 -17.79 3.06 3.93
N GLY A 81 -16.56 2.73 3.54
CA GLY A 81 -16.10 1.37 3.37
C GLY A 81 -16.04 0.54 4.67
N ALA A 82 -16.01 1.19 5.85
CA ALA A 82 -16.11 0.54 7.15
C ALA A 82 -17.54 0.08 7.49
N LEU A 83 -18.56 0.65 6.86
CA LEU A 83 -19.97 0.36 7.20
C LEU A 83 -20.39 -1.10 6.99
N PRO A 84 -19.97 -1.82 5.92
CA PRO A 84 -20.27 -3.24 5.79
C PRO A 84 -19.74 -4.06 6.96
N PHE A 85 -18.54 -3.73 7.47
CA PHE A 85 -17.96 -4.39 8.64
C PHE A 85 -18.75 -4.08 9.90
N TRP A 86 -19.18 -2.84 10.08
CA TRP A 86 -20.00 -2.45 11.21
C TRP A 86 -21.38 -3.13 11.21
N PHE A 87 -22.06 -3.16 10.07
CA PHE A 87 -23.38 -3.78 9.96
C PHE A 87 -23.35 -5.32 9.95
N SER A 88 -22.18 -5.95 9.72
CA SER A 88 -22.05 -7.41 9.84
C SER A 88 -22.11 -7.88 11.29
N GLY A 89 -21.74 -7.03 12.26
CA GLY A 89 -21.67 -7.39 13.67
C GLY A 89 -20.47 -8.24 14.07
N GLU A 90 -19.55 -8.52 13.14
CA GLU A 90 -18.37 -9.36 13.37
C GLU A 90 -17.23 -8.61 14.08
N PHE A 91 -17.30 -7.31 14.17
CA PHE A 91 -16.28 -6.45 14.78
C PHE A 91 -16.78 -5.87 16.11
N GLN A 92 -15.89 -5.78 17.10
CA GLN A 92 -16.26 -5.35 18.46
C GLN A 92 -16.57 -3.85 18.54
N SER A 93 -15.91 -3.03 17.73
CA SER A 93 -16.07 -1.58 17.75
C SER A 93 -15.98 -0.96 16.34
N PHE A 94 -16.51 0.25 16.17
CA PHE A 94 -16.35 0.99 14.92
C PHE A 94 -14.86 1.35 14.63
N ALA A 95 -14.04 1.50 15.68
CA ALA A 95 -12.61 1.69 15.53
C ALA A 95 -11.92 0.49 14.88
N ASP A 96 -12.39 -0.73 15.19
CA ASP A 96 -11.91 -1.97 14.56
C ASP A 96 -12.31 -2.02 13.08
N CYS A 97 -13.56 -1.69 12.77
CA CYS A 97 -14.04 -1.60 11.37
C CYS A 97 -13.22 -0.59 10.55
N LEU A 98 -12.95 0.58 11.15
CA LEU A 98 -12.17 1.63 10.50
C LEU A 98 -10.72 1.21 10.28
N PHE A 99 -10.10 0.60 11.30
CA PHE A 99 -8.72 0.09 11.18
C PHE A 99 -8.62 -0.95 10.06
N GLU A 100 -9.52 -1.93 10.03
CA GLU A 100 -9.50 -3.03 9.07
C GLU A 100 -9.67 -2.52 7.63
N ILE A 101 -10.65 -1.64 7.39
CA ILE A 101 -10.88 -1.11 6.04
C ILE A 101 -9.77 -0.14 5.59
N VAL A 102 -9.25 0.69 6.49
CA VAL A 102 -8.10 1.56 6.19
C VAL A 102 -6.88 0.72 5.88
N SER A 103 -6.62 -0.33 6.68
CA SER A 103 -5.55 -1.29 6.38
C SER A 103 -5.73 -1.92 5.00
N GLY A 104 -6.97 -2.25 4.62
CA GLY A 104 -7.31 -2.69 3.27
C GLY A 104 -6.95 -1.64 2.22
N PHE A 105 -7.62 -0.50 2.21
CA PHE A 105 -7.43 0.53 1.17
C PHE A 105 -5.99 1.04 1.09
N THR A 106 -5.28 1.13 2.20
CA THR A 106 -3.86 1.54 2.21
C THR A 106 -2.90 0.41 1.89
N THR A 107 -3.41 -0.80 1.63
CA THR A 107 -2.62 -2.00 1.37
C THR A 107 -1.60 -2.32 2.48
N SER A 108 -1.98 -2.06 3.75
CA SER A 108 -1.11 -2.32 4.90
C SER A 108 -1.11 -3.79 5.33
N GLY A 109 -2.27 -4.46 5.30
CA GLY A 109 -2.38 -5.87 5.70
C GLY A 109 -2.43 -6.13 7.21
N GLY A 110 -2.33 -5.10 8.05
CA GLY A 110 -2.54 -5.24 9.49
C GLY A 110 -4.01 -5.53 9.80
N THR A 111 -4.29 -6.46 10.71
CA THR A 111 -5.64 -6.88 11.07
C THR A 111 -5.92 -6.74 12.56
N VAL A 112 -7.16 -6.44 12.92
CA VAL A 112 -7.65 -6.49 14.31
C VAL A 112 -8.31 -7.81 14.63
N LEU A 113 -8.51 -8.67 13.63
CA LEU A 113 -9.20 -9.94 13.77
C LEU A 113 -8.30 -10.99 14.43
N ALA A 114 -8.86 -11.71 15.41
CA ALA A 114 -8.19 -12.86 16.02
C ALA A 114 -8.45 -14.15 15.23
N ASP A 115 -9.64 -14.29 14.63
CA ASP A 115 -10.00 -15.42 13.79
C ASP A 115 -10.62 -14.92 12.48
N ILE A 116 -9.85 -15.04 11.40
CA ILE A 116 -10.23 -14.60 10.06
C ILE A 116 -11.17 -15.64 9.42
N GLU A 117 -10.96 -16.91 9.70
CA GLU A 117 -11.65 -18.03 9.05
C GLU A 117 -13.12 -18.12 9.48
N ALA A 118 -13.47 -17.53 10.62
CA ALA A 118 -14.84 -17.46 11.10
C ALA A 118 -15.72 -16.43 10.36
N LEU A 119 -15.12 -15.50 9.59
CA LEU A 119 -15.87 -14.42 8.95
C LEU A 119 -16.62 -14.89 7.70
N PRO A 120 -17.79 -14.27 7.39
CA PRO A 120 -18.51 -14.49 6.13
C PRO A 120 -17.63 -14.18 4.90
N ARG A 121 -17.74 -14.99 3.87
CA ARG A 121 -16.96 -14.85 2.61
C ARG A 121 -17.19 -13.52 1.91
N GLY A 122 -18.41 -12.97 1.95
CA GLY A 122 -18.71 -11.65 1.41
C GLY A 122 -17.89 -10.55 2.11
N ILE A 123 -17.72 -10.63 3.43
CA ILE A 123 -16.93 -9.70 4.25
C ILE A 123 -15.42 -9.86 3.94
N LEU A 124 -14.92 -11.11 3.88
CA LEU A 124 -13.52 -11.39 3.49
C LEU A 124 -13.21 -10.93 2.06
N PHE A 125 -14.17 -11.12 1.15
CA PHE A 125 -14.03 -10.60 -0.22
C PHE A 125 -13.91 -9.08 -0.24
N TRP A 126 -14.79 -8.35 0.49
CA TRP A 126 -14.72 -6.89 0.59
C TRP A 126 -13.38 -6.41 1.13
N ARG A 127 -12.88 -7.06 2.18
CA ARG A 127 -11.58 -6.80 2.81
C ARG A 127 -10.42 -6.84 1.79
N SER A 128 -10.30 -7.91 1.02
CA SER A 128 -9.23 -8.09 0.03
C SER A 128 -9.46 -7.27 -1.24
N PHE A 129 -10.72 -7.12 -1.67
CA PHE A 129 -11.06 -6.29 -2.81
C PHE A 129 -10.83 -4.80 -2.55
N ALA A 130 -11.05 -4.33 -1.32
CA ALA A 130 -10.67 -2.99 -0.89
C ALA A 130 -9.15 -2.76 -1.04
N SER A 131 -8.32 -3.76 -0.69
CA SER A 131 -6.88 -3.70 -0.90
C SER A 131 -6.52 -3.61 -2.38
N TRP A 132 -7.19 -4.39 -3.23
CA TRP A 132 -6.97 -4.36 -4.67
C TRP A 132 -7.31 -3.00 -5.29
N ILE A 133 -8.42 -2.35 -4.87
CA ILE A 133 -8.79 -0.99 -5.28
C ILE A 133 -7.73 0.02 -4.81
N GLY A 134 -7.32 -0.09 -3.55
CA GLY A 134 -6.34 0.79 -2.91
C GLY A 134 -4.94 0.68 -3.50
N GLY A 135 -4.55 -0.51 -4.02
CA GLY A 135 -3.22 -0.78 -4.57
C GLY A 135 -2.81 0.17 -5.69
N MET A 136 -3.72 0.46 -6.61
CA MET A 136 -3.49 1.44 -7.69
C MET A 136 -3.95 2.85 -7.36
N GLY A 137 -4.50 3.07 -6.17
CA GLY A 137 -5.02 4.35 -5.71
C GLY A 137 -6.49 4.57 -6.08
N VAL A 138 -7.26 5.00 -5.08
CA VAL A 138 -8.72 5.20 -5.18
C VAL A 138 -9.08 6.22 -6.24
N LEU A 139 -8.33 7.31 -6.34
CA LEU A 139 -8.61 8.38 -7.30
C LEU A 139 -8.21 7.98 -8.72
N LEU A 140 -7.07 7.31 -8.90
CA LEU A 140 -6.66 6.75 -10.19
C LEU A 140 -7.70 5.75 -10.70
N PHE A 141 -8.23 4.89 -9.80
CA PHE A 141 -9.32 3.99 -10.09
C PHE A 141 -10.56 4.75 -10.56
N THR A 142 -10.97 5.78 -9.81
CA THR A 142 -12.10 6.64 -10.18
C THR A 142 -11.89 7.33 -11.55
N LEU A 143 -10.68 7.81 -11.84
CA LEU A 143 -10.36 8.46 -13.11
C LEU A 143 -10.32 7.49 -14.30
N ALA A 144 -9.97 6.23 -14.09
CA ALA A 144 -9.99 5.21 -15.12
C ALA A 144 -11.42 4.92 -15.60
N PHE A 145 -12.39 4.90 -14.68
CA PHE A 145 -13.79 4.62 -14.98
C PHE A 145 -14.61 5.89 -15.31
N LEU A 146 -14.19 7.08 -14.87
CA LEU A 146 -14.86 8.35 -15.09
C LEU A 146 -13.94 9.39 -15.78
N PRO A 147 -13.51 9.16 -17.03
CA PRO A 147 -12.48 9.97 -17.70
C PRO A 147 -12.86 11.42 -18.02
N ARG A 148 -14.11 11.84 -17.81
CA ARG A 148 -14.63 13.19 -18.10
C ARG A 148 -14.50 14.16 -16.92
N VAL A 149 -13.59 13.95 -16.00
CA VAL A 149 -13.29 14.91 -14.93
C VAL A 149 -12.31 15.94 -15.48
N GLY A 150 -12.84 17.12 -15.84
CA GLY A 150 -12.19 18.30 -16.46
C GLY A 150 -10.67 18.54 -16.40
N GLY A 151 -10.26 19.42 -17.25
CA GLY A 151 -8.93 19.89 -17.75
C GLY A 151 -7.64 19.85 -16.92
N ARG A 152 -7.57 19.42 -15.67
CA ARG A 152 -6.32 19.34 -14.87
C ARG A 152 -6.16 18.05 -14.08
N THR A 153 -6.55 16.95 -14.68
CA THR A 153 -6.34 15.57 -14.18
C THR A 153 -4.90 15.29 -13.75
N GLN A 154 -3.91 15.97 -14.35
CA GLN A 154 -2.48 15.81 -13.99
C GLN A 154 -2.19 16.13 -12.52
N VAL A 155 -2.83 17.15 -11.96
CA VAL A 155 -2.61 17.56 -10.55
C VAL A 155 -3.08 16.46 -9.59
N LEU A 156 -4.20 15.83 -9.90
CA LEU A 156 -4.77 14.75 -9.08
C LEU A 156 -3.92 13.49 -9.16
N VAL A 157 -3.46 13.13 -10.36
CA VAL A 157 -2.59 11.97 -10.56
C VAL A 157 -1.24 12.18 -9.85
N HIS A 158 -0.66 13.38 -9.92
CA HIS A 158 0.57 13.68 -9.18
C HIS A 158 0.41 13.67 -7.67
N ALA A 159 -0.81 13.92 -7.16
CA ALA A 159 -1.09 13.88 -5.73
C ALA A 159 -1.24 12.46 -5.17
N GLU A 160 -1.55 11.48 -6.01
CA GLU A 160 -1.80 10.09 -5.61
C GLU A 160 -0.72 9.11 -6.08
N VAL A 161 -0.02 9.38 -7.18
CA VAL A 161 1.01 8.47 -7.69
C VAL A 161 2.32 8.69 -6.95
N PRO A 162 2.79 7.68 -6.23
CA PRO A 162 3.96 7.79 -5.39
C PRO A 162 5.28 7.83 -6.16
N GLY A 163 6.13 8.79 -5.83
CA GLY A 163 7.53 8.81 -6.19
C GLY A 163 8.04 10.14 -6.78
N PRO A 164 9.33 10.46 -6.58
CA PRO A 164 9.94 11.70 -7.02
C PRO A 164 10.15 11.80 -8.52
N ILE A 165 10.02 10.68 -9.25
CA ILE A 165 10.32 10.61 -10.70
C ILE A 165 9.21 9.83 -11.39
N PHE A 166 8.16 10.56 -11.81
CA PHE A 166 7.15 10.02 -12.69
C PHE A 166 7.59 10.13 -14.16
N SER A 167 8.01 9.02 -14.74
CA SER A 167 8.24 8.97 -16.20
C SER A 167 6.86 8.92 -16.88
N LYS A 168 6.49 9.97 -17.61
CA LYS A 168 5.27 9.96 -18.44
C LYS A 168 5.40 8.85 -19.48
N LEU A 169 4.54 7.83 -19.37
CA LEU A 169 4.49 6.71 -20.33
C LEU A 169 4.05 7.20 -21.72
N VAL A 170 3.07 8.10 -21.73
CA VAL A 170 2.53 8.73 -22.93
C VAL A 170 2.17 10.19 -22.64
N PRO A 171 2.02 11.05 -23.67
CA PRO A 171 1.73 12.48 -23.50
C PRO A 171 0.44 12.80 -22.73
N LYS A 172 -0.56 11.90 -22.82
CA LYS A 172 -1.86 12.09 -22.16
C LYS A 172 -1.91 11.29 -20.84
N THR A 173 -2.12 11.97 -19.73
CA THR A 173 -2.17 11.39 -18.38
C THR A 173 -3.24 10.29 -18.22
N VAL A 174 -4.41 10.49 -18.83
CA VAL A 174 -5.51 9.49 -18.80
C VAL A 174 -5.10 8.19 -19.49
N GLN A 175 -4.40 8.28 -20.65
CA GLN A 175 -3.90 7.09 -21.34
C GLN A 175 -2.83 6.36 -20.53
N SER A 176 -1.96 7.10 -19.83
CA SER A 176 -0.99 6.49 -18.92
C SER A 176 -1.67 5.71 -17.81
N SER A 177 -2.70 6.28 -17.18
CA SER A 177 -3.48 5.59 -16.13
C SER A 177 -4.17 4.34 -16.65
N GLN A 178 -4.81 4.41 -17.83
CA GLN A 178 -5.46 3.25 -18.45
C GLN A 178 -4.48 2.11 -18.74
N ILE A 179 -3.29 2.41 -19.26
CA ILE A 179 -2.25 1.41 -19.50
C ILE A 179 -1.82 0.73 -18.19
N LEU A 180 -1.59 1.52 -17.12
CA LEU A 180 -1.23 0.99 -15.81
C LEU A 180 -2.32 0.04 -15.28
N TYR A 181 -3.61 0.42 -15.41
CA TYR A 181 -4.72 -0.46 -15.00
C TYR A 181 -4.81 -1.74 -15.83
N ILE A 182 -4.65 -1.64 -17.15
CA ILE A 182 -4.64 -2.85 -18.00
C ILE A 182 -3.54 -3.82 -17.55
N MET A 183 -2.34 -3.31 -17.28
CA MET A 183 -1.24 -4.15 -16.77
C MET A 183 -1.57 -4.75 -15.40
N TYR A 184 -2.19 -3.99 -14.52
CA TYR A 184 -2.63 -4.46 -13.21
C TYR A 184 -3.67 -5.58 -13.33
N PHE A 185 -4.67 -5.43 -14.21
CA PHE A 185 -5.66 -6.48 -14.51
C PHE A 185 -5.01 -7.74 -15.11
N VAL A 186 -4.05 -7.58 -16.01
CA VAL A 186 -3.33 -8.70 -16.61
C VAL A 186 -2.54 -9.47 -15.56
N LEU A 187 -1.82 -8.76 -14.66
CA LEU A 187 -1.12 -9.40 -13.55
C LEU A 187 -2.09 -10.13 -12.61
N THR A 188 -3.23 -9.51 -12.28
CA THR A 188 -4.27 -10.13 -11.46
C THR A 188 -4.79 -11.41 -12.10
N GLY A 189 -5.14 -11.39 -13.39
CA GLY A 189 -5.61 -12.58 -14.10
C GLY A 189 -4.56 -13.69 -14.20
N ALA A 190 -3.30 -13.31 -14.42
CA ALA A 190 -2.18 -14.27 -14.49
C ALA A 190 -1.93 -14.93 -13.14
N GLU A 191 -2.01 -14.20 -12.03
CA GLU A 191 -1.82 -14.75 -10.69
C GLU A 191 -2.99 -15.66 -10.28
N ILE A 192 -4.25 -15.26 -10.53
CA ILE A 192 -5.42 -16.13 -10.30
C ILE A 192 -5.22 -17.46 -11.02
N LEU A 193 -4.85 -17.42 -12.31
CA LEU A 193 -4.62 -18.63 -13.08
C LEU A 193 -3.48 -19.48 -12.48
N ALA A 194 -2.38 -18.84 -12.05
CA ALA A 194 -1.26 -19.54 -11.43
C ALA A 194 -1.67 -20.25 -10.13
N PHE A 195 -2.42 -19.58 -9.24
CA PHE A 195 -2.93 -20.21 -8.02
C PHE A 195 -3.93 -21.34 -8.28
N LEU A 196 -4.80 -21.21 -9.29
CA LEU A 196 -5.72 -22.29 -9.70
C LEU A 196 -4.94 -23.50 -10.19
N LEU A 197 -3.88 -23.31 -10.99
CA LEU A 197 -3.02 -24.39 -11.47
C LEU A 197 -2.20 -25.03 -10.33
N ALA A 198 -1.90 -24.27 -9.27
CA ALA A 198 -1.27 -24.80 -8.06
C ALA A 198 -2.25 -25.57 -7.15
N GLY A 199 -3.56 -25.56 -7.46
CA GLY A 199 -4.57 -26.34 -6.75
C GLY A 199 -5.39 -25.57 -5.71
N LEU A 200 -5.30 -24.23 -5.63
CA LEU A 200 -6.14 -23.43 -4.74
C LEU A 200 -7.60 -23.42 -5.24
N PRO A 201 -8.59 -23.42 -4.31
CA PRO A 201 -9.99 -23.16 -4.66
C PRO A 201 -10.15 -21.79 -5.33
N LEU A 202 -11.12 -21.64 -6.24
CA LEU A 202 -11.33 -20.41 -7.00
C LEU A 202 -11.49 -19.18 -6.09
N TYR A 203 -12.27 -19.30 -5.01
CA TYR A 203 -12.49 -18.20 -4.07
C TYR A 203 -11.17 -17.76 -3.45
N ASP A 204 -10.39 -18.68 -2.89
CA ASP A 204 -9.12 -18.39 -2.24
C ASP A 204 -8.10 -17.83 -3.24
N ALA A 205 -8.04 -18.39 -4.46
CA ALA A 205 -7.17 -17.89 -5.53
C ALA A 205 -7.48 -16.43 -5.87
N VAL A 206 -8.77 -16.08 -6.01
CA VAL A 206 -9.18 -14.69 -6.33
C VAL A 206 -8.87 -13.73 -5.19
N VAL A 207 -9.27 -14.09 -3.96
CA VAL A 207 -9.15 -13.20 -2.79
C VAL A 207 -7.68 -13.02 -2.39
N THR A 208 -6.87 -14.09 -2.44
CA THR A 208 -5.42 -14.02 -2.20
C THR A 208 -4.71 -13.19 -3.27
N THR A 209 -5.06 -13.37 -4.55
CA THR A 209 -4.51 -12.56 -5.64
C THR A 209 -4.80 -11.07 -5.45
N PHE A 210 -6.02 -10.71 -5.05
CA PHE A 210 -6.34 -9.29 -4.79
C PHE A 210 -5.39 -8.68 -3.78
N ALA A 211 -5.08 -9.39 -2.70
CA ALA A 211 -4.17 -8.91 -1.67
C ALA A 211 -2.68 -9.02 -2.07
N CYS A 212 -2.31 -9.94 -2.98
CA CYS A 212 -0.94 -10.16 -3.39
C CYS A 212 -0.46 -9.15 -4.44
N VAL A 213 -1.19 -9.00 -5.57
CA VAL A 213 -0.83 -8.04 -6.65
C VAL A 213 -0.81 -6.60 -6.15
N CYS A 214 -1.70 -6.26 -5.21
CA CYS A 214 -1.75 -4.93 -4.60
C CYS A 214 -0.69 -4.73 -3.51
N THR A 215 0.05 -5.78 -3.15
CA THR A 215 0.99 -5.79 -2.01
C THR A 215 0.33 -5.44 -0.68
N GLY A 216 -0.88 -6.01 -0.42
CA GLY A 216 -1.72 -5.66 0.73
C GLY A 216 -1.81 -6.70 1.84
N GLY A 217 -1.36 -7.95 1.61
CA GLY A 217 -1.13 -8.98 2.63
C GLY A 217 -2.34 -9.59 3.32
N PHE A 218 -3.54 -9.20 2.99
CA PHE A 218 -4.73 -9.81 3.56
C PHE A 218 -4.92 -11.25 3.09
N SER A 219 -5.11 -12.18 4.04
CA SER A 219 -5.40 -13.58 3.79
C SER A 219 -6.81 -13.94 4.24
N VAL A 220 -7.34 -15.04 3.70
CA VAL A 220 -8.56 -15.70 4.17
C VAL A 220 -8.29 -16.76 5.24
N MET A 221 -7.00 -17.07 5.48
CA MET A 221 -6.55 -18.06 6.44
C MET A 221 -5.78 -17.37 7.59
N ASN A 222 -5.93 -17.88 8.80
CA ASN A 222 -5.26 -17.35 9.99
C ASN A 222 -3.72 -17.42 9.90
N LEU A 223 -3.19 -18.49 9.31
CA LEU A 223 -1.75 -18.68 9.09
C LEU A 223 -1.26 -18.11 7.74
N SER A 224 -2.04 -17.20 7.13
CA SER A 224 -1.69 -16.55 5.86
C SER A 224 -1.41 -17.58 4.74
N ILE A 225 -0.43 -17.33 3.86
CA ILE A 225 -0.04 -18.25 2.77
C ILE A 225 0.49 -19.58 3.31
N GLY A 226 1.12 -19.58 4.49
CA GLY A 226 1.62 -20.79 5.14
C GLY A 226 0.55 -21.85 5.43
N ALA A 227 -0.74 -21.44 5.59
CA ALA A 227 -1.84 -22.36 5.83
C ALA A 227 -2.04 -23.40 4.72
N TYR A 228 -1.77 -23.02 3.46
CA TYR A 228 -1.94 -23.93 2.32
C TYR A 228 -0.90 -25.04 2.26
N SER A 229 0.25 -24.87 2.94
CA SER A 229 1.35 -25.85 2.97
C SER A 229 1.79 -26.34 1.57
N LEU A 230 1.63 -25.48 0.56
CA LEU A 230 1.95 -25.75 -0.83
C LEU A 230 3.13 -24.89 -1.30
N PRO A 231 4.35 -25.46 -1.50
CA PRO A 231 5.51 -24.71 -1.97
C PRO A 231 5.26 -23.91 -3.27
N ALA A 232 4.39 -24.44 -4.15
CA ALA A 232 4.02 -23.75 -5.38
C ALA A 232 3.31 -22.42 -5.10
N CYS A 233 2.40 -22.38 -4.13
CA CYS A 233 1.68 -21.16 -3.76
C CYS A 233 2.63 -20.11 -3.17
N GLU A 234 3.59 -20.52 -2.35
CA GLU A 234 4.61 -19.64 -1.80
C GLU A 234 5.48 -19.02 -2.90
N ILE A 235 5.93 -19.83 -3.87
CA ILE A 235 6.73 -19.35 -5.01
C ILE A 235 5.91 -18.38 -5.88
N ILE A 236 4.63 -18.69 -6.18
CA ILE A 236 3.74 -17.80 -6.92
C ILE A 236 3.62 -16.47 -6.18
N ALA A 237 3.33 -16.48 -4.88
CA ALA A 237 3.23 -15.28 -4.08
C ALA A 237 4.53 -14.47 -4.10
N ILE A 238 5.71 -15.09 -3.94
CA ILE A 238 7.02 -14.41 -4.05
C ILE A 238 7.13 -13.68 -5.40
N VAL A 239 6.85 -14.36 -6.49
CA VAL A 239 6.97 -13.79 -7.84
C VAL A 239 6.03 -12.58 -8.01
N PHE A 240 4.75 -12.72 -7.63
CA PHE A 240 3.77 -11.65 -7.84
C PHE A 240 3.91 -10.49 -6.85
N MET A 241 4.32 -10.73 -5.60
CA MET A 241 4.73 -9.66 -4.68
C MET A 241 5.91 -8.86 -5.21
N LEU A 242 6.93 -9.53 -5.79
CA LEU A 242 8.04 -8.83 -6.44
C LEU A 242 7.56 -8.02 -7.65
N LEU A 243 6.74 -8.60 -8.53
CA LEU A 243 6.18 -7.90 -9.68
C LEU A 243 5.34 -6.68 -9.26
N GLY A 244 4.48 -6.81 -8.24
CA GLY A 244 3.69 -5.71 -7.68
C GLY A 244 4.55 -4.59 -7.09
N SER A 245 5.72 -4.91 -6.57
CA SER A 245 6.67 -3.94 -5.99
C SER A 245 7.60 -3.28 -7.01
N LEU A 246 7.59 -3.69 -8.28
CA LEU A 246 8.32 -3.03 -9.34
C LEU A 246 7.59 -1.80 -9.88
N ASN A 247 8.35 -0.87 -10.45
CA ASN A 247 7.76 0.27 -11.15
C ASN A 247 6.95 -0.19 -12.38
N PHE A 248 5.64 0.06 -12.39
CA PHE A 248 4.76 -0.35 -13.49
C PHE A 248 5.18 0.24 -14.86
N ALA A 249 5.89 1.38 -14.88
CA ALA A 249 6.45 1.92 -16.11
C ALA A 249 7.49 0.98 -16.76
N LEU A 250 8.18 0.15 -16.00
CA LEU A 250 9.14 -0.83 -16.51
C LEU A 250 8.45 -1.93 -17.32
N PHE A 251 7.25 -2.36 -16.90
CA PHE A 251 6.47 -3.34 -17.69
C PHE A 251 6.08 -2.77 -19.06
N PHE A 252 5.66 -1.51 -19.11
CA PHE A 252 5.37 -0.84 -20.38
C PHE A 252 6.60 -0.76 -21.28
N LEU A 253 7.77 -0.44 -20.71
CA LEU A 253 9.03 -0.43 -21.46
C LEU A 253 9.42 -1.81 -21.98
N ALA A 254 9.21 -2.87 -21.17
CA ALA A 254 9.46 -4.25 -21.57
C ALA A 254 8.58 -4.65 -22.76
N LEU A 255 7.26 -4.37 -22.68
CA LEU A 255 6.29 -4.69 -23.72
C LEU A 255 6.51 -3.90 -25.03
N THR A 256 7.08 -2.71 -24.94
CA THR A 256 7.39 -1.86 -26.11
C THR A 256 8.77 -2.15 -26.73
N GLY A 257 9.40 -3.27 -26.38
CA GLY A 257 10.68 -3.70 -26.95
C GLY A 257 11.92 -2.98 -26.41
N ARG A 258 11.77 -2.21 -25.31
CA ARG A 258 12.86 -1.46 -24.66
C ARG A 258 13.44 -2.19 -23.44
N ALA A 259 13.51 -3.53 -23.47
CA ALA A 259 13.98 -4.37 -22.35
C ALA A 259 15.38 -3.99 -21.82
N LYS A 260 16.28 -3.51 -22.71
CA LYS A 260 17.60 -3.00 -22.29
C LYS A 260 17.52 -1.81 -21.31
N GLN A 261 16.48 -0.97 -21.40
CA GLN A 261 16.30 0.16 -20.48
C GLN A 261 15.79 -0.33 -19.11
N VAL A 262 14.98 -1.39 -19.09
CA VAL A 262 14.51 -2.03 -17.86
C VAL A 262 15.70 -2.56 -17.06
N ILE A 263 16.57 -3.36 -17.69
CA ILE A 263 17.72 -3.97 -17.01
C ILE A 263 18.73 -2.90 -16.53
N LYS A 264 18.83 -1.76 -17.22
CA LYS A 264 19.72 -0.64 -16.87
C LYS A 264 19.13 0.32 -15.84
N SER A 265 17.90 0.10 -15.35
CA SER A 265 17.32 0.96 -14.32
C SER A 265 18.12 0.84 -13.02
N ASP A 266 18.65 1.95 -12.54
CA ASP A 266 19.41 2.04 -11.29
C ASP A 266 18.57 1.59 -10.08
N GLU A 267 17.30 1.99 -10.07
CA GLU A 267 16.38 1.64 -8.98
C GLU A 267 16.09 0.14 -8.95
N LEU A 268 15.82 -0.47 -10.12
CA LEU A 268 15.57 -1.92 -10.22
C LEU A 268 16.78 -2.73 -9.76
N GLN A 269 17.97 -2.37 -10.22
CA GLN A 269 19.20 -3.06 -9.83
C GLN A 269 19.45 -2.95 -8.33
N PHE A 270 19.24 -1.78 -7.76
CA PHE A 270 19.40 -1.55 -6.32
C PHE A 270 18.38 -2.34 -5.50
N PHE A 271 17.11 -2.36 -5.93
CA PHE A 271 16.05 -3.15 -5.30
C PHE A 271 16.38 -4.64 -5.29
N LEU A 272 16.75 -5.21 -6.45
CA LEU A 272 17.10 -6.63 -6.56
C LEU A 272 18.34 -6.99 -5.75
N LEU A 273 19.32 -6.09 -5.66
CA LEU A 273 20.52 -6.26 -4.84
C LEU A 273 20.15 -6.35 -3.35
N ILE A 274 19.23 -5.50 -2.87
CA ILE A 274 18.76 -5.54 -1.48
C ILE A 274 18.01 -6.85 -1.21
N VAL A 275 17.09 -7.23 -2.10
CA VAL A 275 16.33 -8.49 -1.95
C VAL A 275 17.28 -9.69 -1.88
N ALA A 276 18.20 -9.81 -2.82
CA ALA A 276 19.15 -10.93 -2.84
C ALA A 276 20.08 -10.91 -1.63
N GLY A 277 20.64 -9.75 -1.28
CA GLY A 277 21.55 -9.62 -0.14
C GLY A 277 20.87 -9.93 1.20
N ALA A 278 19.68 -9.37 1.45
CA ALA A 278 18.91 -9.63 2.65
C ALA A 278 18.47 -11.10 2.75
N SER A 279 18.01 -11.69 1.65
CA SER A 279 17.64 -13.12 1.60
C SER A 279 18.82 -14.04 1.94
N LEU A 280 19.99 -13.77 1.41
CA LEU A 280 21.19 -14.55 1.72
C LEU A 280 21.62 -14.40 3.19
N LEU A 281 21.63 -13.18 3.72
CA LEU A 281 22.00 -12.92 5.12
C LEU A 281 21.03 -13.59 6.10
N ILE A 282 19.72 -13.48 5.85
CA ILE A 282 18.70 -14.16 6.67
C ILE A 282 18.83 -15.67 6.52
N PHE A 283 18.95 -16.20 5.32
CA PHE A 283 19.13 -17.64 5.07
C PHE A 283 20.28 -18.22 5.91
N TRP A 284 21.46 -17.58 5.86
CA TRP A 284 22.62 -18.02 6.67
C TRP A 284 22.33 -18.01 8.16
N ASN A 285 21.59 -17.03 8.64
CA ASN A 285 21.32 -16.85 10.06
C ASN A 285 20.28 -17.85 10.60
N ILE A 286 19.26 -18.19 9.77
CA ILE A 286 18.18 -19.11 10.18
C ILE A 286 18.46 -20.58 9.82
N LEU A 287 19.48 -20.86 9.01
CA LEU A 287 19.81 -22.23 8.56
C LEU A 287 19.87 -23.28 9.69
N PRO A 288 20.40 -22.97 10.88
CA PRO A 288 20.41 -23.92 11.97
C PRO A 288 19.05 -24.26 12.58
N LEU A 289 17.99 -23.48 12.26
CA LEU A 289 16.65 -23.70 12.79
C LEU A 289 15.80 -24.63 11.92
N TYR A 290 16.30 -25.01 10.74
CA TYR A 290 15.55 -25.76 9.73
C TYR A 290 16.22 -27.10 9.43
N ASP A 291 15.41 -28.13 9.20
CA ASP A 291 15.90 -29.47 8.83
C ASP A 291 16.50 -29.52 7.42
N THR A 292 16.06 -28.65 6.52
CA THR A 292 16.55 -28.60 5.13
C THR A 292 16.90 -27.17 4.71
N ALA A 293 18.03 -27.03 4.04
CA ALA A 293 18.47 -25.75 3.49
C ALA A 293 17.48 -25.17 2.47
N GLY A 294 16.75 -26.02 1.71
CA GLY A 294 15.75 -25.58 0.75
C GLY A 294 14.55 -24.90 1.42
N HIS A 295 14.09 -25.41 2.57
CA HIS A 295 13.01 -24.79 3.33
C HIS A 295 13.47 -23.45 3.95
N ALA A 296 14.64 -23.42 4.58
CA ALA A 296 15.23 -22.19 5.13
C ALA A 296 15.38 -21.10 4.05
N LEU A 297 15.86 -21.47 2.84
CA LEU A 297 16.01 -20.51 1.75
C LEU A 297 14.65 -19.98 1.28
N ARG A 298 13.65 -20.85 1.14
CA ARG A 298 12.31 -20.46 0.70
C ARG A 298 11.66 -19.48 1.68
N ASP A 299 11.70 -19.77 2.97
CA ASP A 299 11.15 -18.90 4.01
C ASP A 299 11.93 -17.57 4.10
N ALA A 300 13.26 -17.60 3.98
CA ALA A 300 14.06 -16.37 3.94
C ALA A 300 13.68 -15.48 2.77
N VAL A 301 13.58 -16.03 1.55
CA VAL A 301 13.19 -15.29 0.34
C VAL A 301 11.75 -14.81 0.45
N PHE A 302 10.84 -15.64 0.98
CA PHE A 302 9.43 -15.27 1.15
C PHE A 302 9.29 -14.08 2.09
N GLN A 303 9.86 -14.13 3.31
CA GLN A 303 9.71 -13.08 4.31
C GLN A 303 10.42 -11.78 3.87
N VAL A 304 11.61 -11.87 3.26
CA VAL A 304 12.28 -10.70 2.68
C VAL A 304 11.39 -10.05 1.60
N THR A 305 10.85 -10.86 0.69
CA THR A 305 9.99 -10.36 -0.39
C THR A 305 8.70 -9.75 0.17
N SER A 306 8.07 -10.42 1.13
CA SER A 306 6.84 -9.96 1.79
C SER A 306 7.04 -8.60 2.46
N VAL A 307 8.12 -8.44 3.24
CA VAL A 307 8.38 -7.21 3.98
C VAL A 307 8.81 -6.06 3.06
N ILE A 308 9.75 -6.30 2.13
CA ILE A 308 10.24 -5.23 1.24
C ILE A 308 9.20 -4.79 0.21
N SER A 309 8.34 -5.71 -0.24
CA SER A 309 7.20 -5.38 -1.10
C SER A 309 6.08 -4.66 -0.34
N THR A 310 6.19 -4.60 0.99
CA THR A 310 5.14 -4.12 1.89
C THR A 310 3.84 -4.92 1.80
N SER A 311 3.92 -6.21 1.44
CA SER A 311 2.75 -7.09 1.38
C SER A 311 2.31 -7.57 2.75
N GLY A 312 3.24 -8.00 3.61
CA GLY A 312 2.92 -8.49 4.95
C GLY A 312 2.38 -9.92 5.03
N PHE A 313 2.38 -10.69 3.93
CA PHE A 313 2.10 -12.13 3.99
C PHE A 313 3.15 -12.89 4.79
N SER A 314 2.77 -14.01 5.41
CA SER A 314 3.69 -14.86 6.16
C SER A 314 3.53 -16.33 5.80
N THR A 315 4.67 -17.07 5.89
CA THR A 315 4.72 -18.53 5.84
C THR A 315 5.14 -19.13 7.18
N THR A 316 5.77 -18.32 8.02
CA THR A 316 6.31 -18.72 9.32
C THR A 316 6.30 -17.55 10.30
N ASP A 317 6.39 -17.86 11.61
CA ASP A 317 6.51 -16.86 12.66
C ASP A 317 7.97 -16.39 12.80
N TYR A 318 8.31 -15.26 12.18
CA TYR A 318 9.65 -14.69 12.30
C TYR A 318 9.93 -14.02 13.67
N ASN A 319 8.96 -13.95 14.60
CA ASN A 319 9.23 -13.61 15.98
C ASN A 319 10.16 -14.65 16.65
N LEU A 320 10.12 -15.89 16.15
CA LEU A 320 10.98 -16.99 16.64
C LEU A 320 12.39 -16.98 16.00
N TRP A 321 12.64 -16.13 15.02
CA TRP A 321 13.92 -16.02 14.36
C TRP A 321 14.95 -15.28 15.23
N PRO A 322 16.27 -15.51 15.00
CA PRO A 322 17.29 -14.77 15.73
C PRO A 322 17.19 -13.24 15.52
N PRO A 323 17.61 -12.44 16.51
CA PRO A 323 17.51 -10.98 16.46
C PRO A 323 18.16 -10.34 15.22
N PHE A 324 19.20 -10.96 14.66
CA PHE A 324 19.84 -10.48 13.44
C PHE A 324 18.88 -10.53 12.25
N ALA A 325 18.18 -11.65 12.03
CA ALA A 325 17.19 -11.78 10.97
C ALA A 325 16.01 -10.81 11.17
N GLN A 326 15.49 -10.70 12.41
CA GLN A 326 14.43 -9.74 12.75
C GLN A 326 14.87 -8.29 12.47
N THR A 327 16.11 -7.92 12.80
CA THR A 327 16.65 -6.58 12.55
C THR A 327 16.69 -6.27 11.04
N ILE A 328 17.11 -7.25 10.21
CA ILE A 328 17.10 -7.08 8.75
C ILE A 328 15.66 -6.84 8.26
N LEU A 329 14.68 -7.63 8.73
CA LEU A 329 13.28 -7.44 8.35
C LEU A 329 12.76 -6.03 8.73
N VAL A 330 13.06 -5.56 9.96
CA VAL A 330 12.70 -4.20 10.39
C VAL A 330 13.36 -3.13 9.51
N LEU A 331 14.62 -3.30 9.12
CA LEU A 331 15.30 -2.37 8.21
C LEU A 331 14.66 -2.38 6.80
N LEU A 332 14.20 -3.54 6.32
CA LEU A 332 13.49 -3.64 5.05
C LEU A 332 12.12 -2.93 5.06
N MET A 333 11.44 -2.84 6.23
CA MET A 333 10.19 -2.06 6.37
C MET A 333 10.39 -0.58 6.02
N PHE A 334 11.59 -0.02 6.17
CA PHE A 334 11.90 1.35 5.75
C PHE A 334 12.17 1.47 4.26
N VAL A 335 12.68 0.41 3.63
CA VAL A 335 13.11 0.47 2.23
C VAL A 335 11.91 0.53 1.29
N GLY A 336 11.02 -0.44 1.39
CA GLY A 336 9.85 -0.57 0.51
C GLY A 336 10.18 -0.93 -0.93
N GLY A 337 9.15 -0.95 -1.79
CA GLY A 337 9.29 -1.24 -3.22
C GLY A 337 9.82 -0.09 -4.06
N CYS A 338 9.81 -0.26 -5.38
CA CYS A 338 10.21 0.76 -6.34
C CYS A 338 9.19 1.91 -6.43
N SER A 339 9.65 3.08 -6.84
CA SER A 339 8.79 4.23 -7.14
C SER A 339 7.81 3.88 -8.27
N GLY A 340 6.52 4.24 -8.11
CA GLY A 340 5.49 3.90 -9.09
C GLY A 340 5.06 2.43 -9.08
N SER A 341 5.25 1.73 -7.95
CA SER A 341 4.69 0.41 -7.62
C SER A 341 3.50 0.53 -6.67
N THR A 342 2.83 -0.60 -6.38
CA THR A 342 1.76 -0.67 -5.38
C THR A 342 2.27 -0.62 -3.95
N ALA A 343 3.56 -0.92 -3.71
CA ALA A 343 4.19 -0.97 -2.39
C ALA A 343 4.15 0.37 -1.66
N GLY A 344 4.18 0.34 -0.34
CA GLY A 344 4.28 1.49 0.57
C GLY A 344 5.72 1.92 0.90
N SER A 345 5.92 2.44 2.11
CA SER A 345 7.20 2.85 2.71
C SER A 345 7.89 4.04 2.02
N ILE A 346 9.16 4.30 2.36
CA ILE A 346 9.95 5.44 1.85
C ILE A 346 10.20 5.34 0.34
N LYS A 347 10.18 4.15 -0.24
CA LYS A 347 10.54 3.79 -1.61
C LYS A 347 12.04 3.69 -1.85
N CYS A 348 12.41 2.59 -2.50
CA CYS A 348 13.79 2.26 -2.85
C CYS A 348 14.52 3.39 -3.60
N GLY A 349 13.83 4.06 -4.54
CA GLY A 349 14.40 5.17 -5.31
C GLY A 349 14.79 6.38 -4.46
N ARG A 350 14.02 6.72 -3.40
CA ARG A 350 14.37 7.81 -2.49
C ARG A 350 15.60 7.47 -1.67
N ILE A 351 15.70 6.23 -1.19
CA ILE A 351 16.88 5.77 -0.44
C ILE A 351 18.12 5.83 -1.32
N LEU A 352 18.04 5.36 -2.56
CA LEU A 352 19.14 5.45 -3.53
C LEU A 352 19.59 6.90 -3.77
N LEU A 353 18.63 7.84 -3.91
CA LEU A 353 18.92 9.27 -4.07
C LEU A 353 19.60 9.87 -2.84
N LEU A 354 19.15 9.51 -1.63
CA LEU A 354 19.78 9.94 -0.38
C LEU A 354 21.21 9.42 -0.26
N LEU A 355 21.45 8.14 -0.54
CA LEU A 355 22.79 7.54 -0.52
C LEU A 355 23.72 8.24 -1.52
N ARG A 356 23.27 8.48 -2.76
CA ARG A 356 24.05 9.20 -3.77
C ARG A 356 24.30 10.66 -3.38
N SER A 357 23.32 11.33 -2.77
CA SER A 357 23.48 12.70 -2.28
C SER A 357 24.48 12.78 -1.11
N SER A 358 24.39 11.84 -0.15
CA SER A 358 25.33 11.76 0.97
C SER A 358 26.75 11.46 0.50
N THR A 359 26.92 10.52 -0.44
CA THR A 359 28.20 10.21 -1.07
C THR A 359 28.78 11.45 -1.79
N ARG A 360 27.93 12.19 -2.53
CA ARG A 360 28.35 13.46 -3.15
C ARG A 360 28.85 14.47 -2.12
N SER A 361 28.15 14.61 -0.99
CA SER A 361 28.49 15.53 0.09
C SER A 361 29.85 15.15 0.74
N LEU A 362 30.06 13.87 1.03
CA LEU A 362 31.36 13.37 1.53
C LEU A 362 32.51 13.63 0.55
N LEU A 363 32.29 13.35 -0.74
CA LEU A 363 33.30 13.58 -1.77
C LEU A 363 33.60 15.07 -1.99
N ARG A 364 32.65 15.98 -1.74
CA ARG A 364 32.87 17.43 -1.73
C ARG A 364 33.84 17.88 -0.62
N LEU A 365 33.76 17.24 0.56
CA LEU A 365 34.70 17.54 1.64
C LEU A 365 36.15 17.22 1.24
N SER A 366 36.33 16.09 0.52
CA SER A 366 37.68 15.70 0.04
C SER A 366 38.15 16.51 -1.18
N HIS A 367 37.22 16.92 -2.05
CA HIS A 367 37.54 17.64 -3.31
C HIS A 367 36.59 18.82 -3.48
N PRO A 368 36.80 19.96 -2.78
CA PRO A 368 35.86 21.10 -2.75
C PRO A 368 35.56 21.74 -4.08
N ARG A 369 36.54 21.71 -5.03
CA ARG A 369 36.42 22.31 -6.36
C ARG A 369 35.74 21.41 -7.39
N ALA A 370 35.48 20.14 -7.07
CA ALA A 370 34.84 19.20 -8.01
C ALA A 370 33.33 19.45 -8.10
N VAL A 371 32.83 19.82 -9.26
CA VAL A 371 31.39 19.92 -9.53
C VAL A 371 30.82 18.50 -9.75
N ARG A 372 30.13 17.97 -8.80
CA ARG A 372 29.47 16.65 -8.86
C ARG A 372 27.97 16.79 -8.81
N VAL A 373 27.27 16.13 -9.73
CA VAL A 373 25.80 16.07 -9.80
C VAL A 373 25.31 14.66 -9.44
N VAL A 374 24.17 14.58 -8.77
CA VAL A 374 23.49 13.32 -8.54
C VAL A 374 22.76 12.92 -9.82
N LYS A 375 22.92 11.68 -10.27
CA LYS A 375 22.24 11.12 -11.45
C LYS A 375 21.38 9.95 -11.04
N LEU A 376 20.27 9.73 -11.77
CA LEU A 376 19.42 8.54 -11.69
C LEU A 376 19.07 8.14 -13.13
N ASP A 377 19.24 6.88 -13.48
CA ASP A 377 19.08 6.35 -14.85
C ASP A 377 19.81 7.21 -15.91
N GLY A 378 21.03 7.68 -15.59
CA GLY A 378 21.84 8.54 -16.44
C GLY A 378 21.41 10.01 -16.50
N LYS A 379 20.27 10.40 -15.90
CA LYS A 379 19.75 11.78 -15.89
C LYS A 379 20.16 12.52 -14.62
N VAL A 380 20.49 13.81 -14.75
CA VAL A 380 20.79 14.68 -13.61
C VAL A 380 19.53 14.96 -12.82
N VAL A 381 19.58 14.74 -11.50
CA VAL A 381 18.49 15.06 -10.57
C VAL A 381 18.70 16.48 -10.06
N ASN A 382 17.64 17.30 -10.10
CA ASN A 382 17.69 18.69 -9.64
C ASN A 382 17.76 18.76 -8.10
N GLU A 383 18.29 19.85 -7.57
CA GLU A 383 18.47 20.09 -6.14
C GLU A 383 17.12 20.20 -5.40
N GLU A 384 16.07 20.66 -6.06
CA GLU A 384 14.72 20.77 -5.50
C GLU A 384 14.17 19.37 -5.18
N THR A 385 14.32 18.40 -6.11
CA THR A 385 13.94 17.00 -5.86
C THR A 385 14.70 16.41 -4.67
N LEU A 386 16.03 16.66 -4.58
CA LEU A 386 16.82 16.16 -3.45
C LEU A 386 16.38 16.76 -2.12
N ARG A 387 16.05 18.06 -2.08
CA ARG A 387 15.48 18.72 -0.88
C ARG A 387 14.13 18.11 -0.50
N THR A 388 13.25 17.88 -1.47
CA THR A 388 11.93 17.26 -1.21
C THR A 388 12.09 15.85 -0.64
N VAL A 389 13.02 15.04 -1.16
CA VAL A 389 13.32 13.71 -0.64
C VAL A 389 13.84 13.78 0.80
N SER A 390 14.74 14.73 1.10
CA SER A 390 15.25 14.92 2.47
C SER A 390 14.17 15.38 3.44
N SER A 391 13.28 16.28 3.01
CA SER A 391 12.13 16.72 3.82
C SER A 391 11.15 15.58 4.09
N PHE A 392 10.86 14.75 3.09
CA PHE A 392 10.03 13.56 3.25
C PHE A 392 10.61 12.61 4.31
N PHE A 393 11.90 12.36 4.24
CA PHE A 393 12.61 11.49 5.17
C PHE A 393 12.53 12.02 6.62
N LEU A 394 12.76 13.32 6.82
CA LEU A 394 12.61 13.95 8.12
C LEU A 394 11.18 13.82 8.68
N CYS A 395 10.18 14.13 7.85
CA CYS A 395 8.77 13.99 8.25
C CYS A 395 8.40 12.55 8.58
N PHE A 396 8.90 11.57 7.81
CA PHE A 396 8.66 10.16 8.06
C PHE A 396 9.15 9.73 9.44
N PHE A 397 10.39 10.07 9.80
CA PHE A 397 10.94 9.73 11.12
C PHE A 397 10.28 10.49 12.26
N ALA A 398 9.90 11.75 12.04
CA ALA A 398 9.14 12.52 13.03
C ALA A 398 7.77 11.86 13.30
N LEU A 399 7.04 11.45 12.26
CA LEU A 399 5.76 10.75 12.37
C LEU A 399 5.91 9.38 13.02
N LEU A 400 6.97 8.64 12.70
CA LEU A 400 7.28 7.37 13.35
C LEU A 400 7.54 7.56 14.84
N GLY A 401 8.31 8.59 15.23
CA GLY A 401 8.56 8.90 16.63
C GLY A 401 7.28 9.25 17.39
N VAL A 402 6.42 10.10 16.80
CA VAL A 402 5.10 10.41 17.38
C VAL A 402 4.24 9.14 17.44
N GLY A 403 4.25 8.32 16.41
CA GLY A 403 3.49 7.05 16.37
C GLY A 403 3.91 6.10 17.49
N CYS A 404 5.21 5.92 17.67
CA CYS A 404 5.76 5.09 18.74
C CYS A 404 5.35 5.61 20.12
N LEU A 405 5.44 6.94 20.36
CA LEU A 405 5.01 7.57 21.62
C LEU A 405 3.52 7.36 21.90
N VAL A 406 2.67 7.53 20.88
CA VAL A 406 1.22 7.39 21.04
C VAL A 406 0.85 5.94 21.34
N VAL A 407 1.42 4.96 20.60
CA VAL A 407 1.13 3.52 20.84
C VAL A 407 1.63 3.09 22.22
N SER A 408 2.75 3.63 22.69
CA SER A 408 3.30 3.31 24.02
C SER A 408 2.40 3.72 25.19
N LEU A 409 1.39 4.59 24.97
CA LEU A 409 0.41 4.97 26.01
C LEU A 409 -0.44 3.77 26.47
N ASP A 410 -0.61 2.73 25.62
CA ASP A 410 -1.30 1.50 26.00
C ASP A 410 -0.44 0.58 26.91
N GLY A 411 0.82 0.95 27.21
CA GLY A 411 1.69 0.21 28.13
C GLY A 411 2.40 -1.02 27.52
N TYR A 412 2.42 -1.16 26.19
CA TYR A 412 3.11 -2.26 25.49
C TYR A 412 4.62 -2.05 25.42
N SER A 413 5.34 -3.12 25.07
CA SER A 413 6.80 -3.07 24.89
C SER A 413 7.22 -2.05 23.82
N LEU A 414 8.47 -1.54 23.94
CA LEU A 414 9.03 -0.65 22.92
C LEU A 414 9.04 -1.32 21.53
N THR A 415 9.30 -2.62 21.47
CA THR A 415 9.31 -3.40 20.23
C THR A 415 7.93 -3.38 19.57
N THR A 416 6.87 -3.70 20.34
CA THR A 416 5.48 -3.65 19.84
C THR A 416 5.12 -2.24 19.39
N SER A 417 5.37 -1.20 20.23
CA SER A 417 5.00 0.18 19.94
C SER A 417 5.70 0.71 18.70
N PHE A 418 7.00 0.46 18.59
CA PHE A 418 7.81 0.89 17.45
C PHE A 418 7.43 0.18 16.16
N THR A 419 7.31 -1.16 16.20
CA THR A 419 7.01 -1.92 14.98
C THR A 419 5.57 -1.81 14.53
N ALA A 420 4.60 -1.59 15.45
CA ALA A 420 3.22 -1.26 15.12
C ALA A 420 3.14 0.10 14.38
N ALA A 421 3.79 1.14 14.91
CA ALA A 421 3.84 2.45 14.27
C ALA A 421 4.57 2.38 12.92
N LEU A 422 5.69 1.66 12.84
CA LEU A 422 6.46 1.48 11.60
C LEU A 422 5.66 0.68 10.56
N GLY A 423 5.06 -0.45 10.94
CA GLY A 423 4.25 -1.29 10.05
C GLY A 423 3.07 -0.55 9.45
N CYS A 424 2.39 0.29 10.26
CA CYS A 424 1.28 1.13 9.80
C CYS A 424 1.75 2.29 8.91
N LEU A 425 2.81 3.01 9.29
CA LEU A 425 3.31 4.15 8.51
C LEU A 425 3.96 3.70 7.19
N SER A 426 4.62 2.53 7.19
CA SER A 426 5.22 1.93 5.99
C SER A 426 4.22 1.13 5.13
N ASN A 427 2.99 0.94 5.60
CA ASN A 427 1.98 0.10 4.97
C ASN A 427 2.49 -1.34 4.73
N VAL A 428 3.16 -1.94 5.71
CA VAL A 428 3.64 -3.34 5.69
C VAL A 428 2.69 -4.27 6.46
N GLY A 429 1.99 -3.73 7.48
CA GLY A 429 1.09 -4.43 8.38
C GLY A 429 1.80 -5.08 9.56
N PRO A 430 2.21 -6.36 9.47
CA PRO A 430 2.81 -7.04 10.60
C PRO A 430 4.12 -6.39 11.05
N GLY A 431 4.30 -6.34 12.38
CA GLY A 431 5.54 -5.89 13.02
C GLY A 431 6.29 -7.04 13.69
N LEU A 432 6.69 -6.83 14.93
CA LEU A 432 7.29 -7.81 15.84
C LEU A 432 6.50 -7.87 17.15
N ASP A 433 6.79 -8.90 17.95
CA ASP A 433 6.15 -9.13 19.25
C ASP A 433 4.62 -9.30 19.10
N LEU A 434 3.77 -8.57 19.81
CA LEU A 434 2.31 -8.73 19.80
C LEU A 434 1.67 -8.44 18.42
N VAL A 435 2.27 -7.57 17.63
CA VAL A 435 1.81 -7.22 16.27
C VAL A 435 2.60 -7.97 15.19
N GLY A 436 3.25 -9.06 15.55
CA GLY A 436 4.01 -9.92 14.64
C GLY A 436 3.13 -10.68 13.65
N PRO A 437 3.71 -11.58 12.83
CA PRO A 437 3.02 -12.26 11.74
C PRO A 437 1.87 -13.17 12.18
N MET A 438 1.92 -13.69 13.42
CA MET A 438 0.87 -14.50 14.04
C MET A 438 0.05 -13.70 15.06
N GLY A 439 0.35 -12.40 15.24
CA GLY A 439 -0.35 -11.48 16.12
C GLY A 439 -1.39 -10.63 15.38
N ASN A 440 -2.05 -9.75 16.14
CA ASN A 440 -3.00 -8.80 15.55
C ASN A 440 -3.06 -7.49 16.34
N PHE A 441 -3.69 -6.47 15.77
CA PHE A 441 -3.85 -5.15 16.38
C PHE A 441 -5.11 -5.04 17.27
N GLY A 442 -5.87 -6.12 17.44
CA GLY A 442 -7.10 -6.16 18.24
C GLY A 442 -6.91 -5.80 19.70
N LEU A 443 -5.72 -6.07 20.26
CA LEU A 443 -5.38 -5.77 21.65
C LEU A 443 -5.21 -4.27 21.94
N LEU A 444 -4.95 -3.45 20.92
CA LEU A 444 -4.76 -2.01 21.09
C LEU A 444 -6.05 -1.28 21.45
N SER A 445 -5.94 -0.17 22.17
CA SER A 445 -7.07 0.70 22.47
C SER A 445 -7.73 1.26 21.20
N GLY A 446 -9.02 1.58 21.28
CA GLY A 446 -9.74 2.21 20.16
C GLY A 446 -9.09 3.51 19.69
N PHE A 447 -8.51 4.30 20.61
CA PHE A 447 -7.76 5.52 20.27
C PHE A 447 -6.52 5.18 19.42
N ASN A 448 -5.72 4.20 19.82
CA ASN A 448 -4.53 3.79 19.08
C ASN A 448 -4.88 3.18 17.72
N LYS A 449 -5.97 2.43 17.59
CA LYS A 449 -6.46 1.91 16.30
C LYS A 449 -6.81 3.02 15.33
N VAL A 450 -7.55 4.05 15.78
CA VAL A 450 -7.88 5.22 14.94
C VAL A 450 -6.64 6.01 14.57
N PHE A 451 -5.71 6.21 15.52
CA PHE A 451 -4.46 6.92 15.26
C PHE A 451 -3.56 6.17 14.26
N LEU A 452 -3.43 4.85 14.40
CA LEU A 452 -2.68 4.01 13.45
C LEU A 452 -3.34 4.00 12.06
N SER A 453 -4.68 4.01 12.00
CA SER A 453 -5.41 4.17 10.73
C SER A 453 -5.03 5.49 10.03
N LEU A 454 -4.91 6.58 10.79
CA LEU A 454 -4.43 7.85 10.25
C LEU A 454 -2.97 7.75 9.77
N LEU A 455 -2.09 7.06 10.50
CA LEU A 455 -0.70 6.82 10.06
C LEU A 455 -0.65 6.01 8.76
N MET A 456 -1.47 4.98 8.60
CA MET A 456 -1.57 4.21 7.35
C MET A 456 -1.97 5.10 6.16
N LEU A 457 -2.96 5.99 6.35
CA LEU A 457 -3.38 6.95 5.31
C LEU A 457 -2.27 7.96 4.99
N ILE A 458 -1.56 8.46 6.02
CA ILE A 458 -0.42 9.37 5.84
C ILE A 458 0.70 8.68 5.05
N GLY A 459 1.03 7.43 5.39
CA GLY A 459 2.03 6.63 4.68
C GLY A 459 1.67 6.41 3.22
N ARG A 460 0.44 5.97 2.96
CA ARG A 460 -0.07 5.66 1.61
C ARG A 460 -0.09 6.89 0.69
N LEU A 461 -0.50 8.04 1.20
CA LEU A 461 -0.57 9.30 0.45
C LEU A 461 0.75 10.09 0.48
N GLU A 462 1.85 9.46 0.85
CA GLU A 462 3.17 10.09 0.88
C GLU A 462 3.24 11.36 1.73
N ILE A 463 2.61 11.32 2.90
CA ILE A 463 2.69 12.30 3.98
C ILE A 463 2.02 13.64 3.65
N PHE A 464 2.44 14.33 2.59
CA PHE A 464 2.05 15.71 2.32
C PHE A 464 0.55 15.95 2.09
N PRO A 465 -0.20 15.13 1.32
CA PRO A 465 -1.64 15.36 1.09
C PRO A 465 -2.47 15.37 2.37
N ILE A 466 -2.18 14.48 3.31
CA ILE A 466 -2.91 14.43 4.59
C ILE A 466 -2.44 15.56 5.51
N LEU A 467 -1.13 15.85 5.62
CA LEU A 467 -0.64 16.95 6.46
C LEU A 467 -1.19 18.30 6.01
N LEU A 468 -1.38 18.52 4.71
CA LEU A 468 -1.99 19.73 4.18
C LEU A 468 -3.43 19.95 4.68
N LEU A 469 -4.19 18.89 5.01
CA LEU A 469 -5.53 19.01 5.58
C LEU A 469 -5.51 19.69 6.97
N PHE A 470 -4.46 19.50 7.74
CA PHE A 470 -4.30 20.06 9.09
C PHE A 470 -3.73 21.48 9.10
N LEU A 471 -3.21 21.99 7.96
CA LEU A 471 -2.65 23.34 7.90
C LEU A 471 -3.76 24.39 7.71
N PRO A 472 -3.95 25.36 8.66
CA PRO A 472 -4.98 26.40 8.53
C PRO A 472 -4.82 27.25 7.26
N SER A 473 -3.57 27.45 6.80
CA SER A 473 -3.28 28.16 5.55
C SER A 473 -3.90 27.47 4.31
N THR A 474 -4.15 26.17 4.37
CA THR A 474 -4.78 25.40 3.28
C THR A 474 -6.23 25.85 3.05
N TRP A 475 -6.95 26.22 4.10
CA TRP A 475 -8.37 26.56 4.07
C TRP A 475 -8.67 28.05 3.86
N ARG A 476 -7.66 28.94 4.02
CA ARG A 476 -7.83 30.37 3.79
C ARG A 476 -7.87 30.69 2.30
N ARG A 477 -8.76 31.61 1.90
CA ARG A 477 -8.74 32.21 0.55
C ARG A 477 -7.49 33.09 0.45
N SER A 478 -6.57 32.79 -0.46
CA SER A 478 -5.56 33.72 -0.94
C SER A 478 -6.18 34.65 -1.94
#